data_9f71e47917da1c6b6389c2b3df7ea38c
#
_entry.id   9f71e47917da1c6b6389c2b3df7ea38c
#
_cell.length_a   1.000
_cell.length_b   1.000
_cell.length_c   1.000
_cell.angle_alpha   90.00
_cell.angle_beta   90.00
_cell.angle_gamma   90.00
#
_symmetry.space_group_name_H-M   'P 1'
#
loop_
_entity.id
_entity.type
_entity.pdbx_description
1 polymer ?
#
loop_
_entity_poly.entity_id
_entity_poly.type
_entity_poly.pdbx_seq_one_letter_code
_entity_poly.pdbx_strand_id
1 'polypeptide(L)'
;MLALLAALAIQAGPPAARPCSTAEMNALTQRSAEPYRLLCRAALAGRDVRRPVLIEGAEASGAALDCGGGRIEGPDEATTRVPTIAVWSRRDGAGWSRPSGVTVRDCRVTGNIRIWGMGAGGSMRDLLASSRTPGHTRAAQAAAPTQVRIERVRFEATGTIPLYVGPGVTRTTVTGSTFAGRSTSTAIYLDAESAGAEIRGNVFAIRTGREQIAVDGSGANRIVDNRFALHGQGGIFLYRNCGEDGVIRHQTPSYNQITDNVFSGAAWLRPRTVVVGAREGRRRYCGDDAGWPFGSSADDGDGARGNRVSGNRTTR
;
A
#
# COMPACT_ATOMS: atom_id res chain seq x y z
N MET A 1 -21.07 42.95 9.62
CA MET A 1 -20.12 41.83 9.79
C MET A 1 -20.94 40.55 9.86
N LEU A 2 -21.13 39.83 8.74
CA LEU A 2 -21.76 38.51 8.73
C LEU A 2 -20.66 37.46 8.91
N ALA A 3 -20.71 36.70 10.00
CA ALA A 3 -19.84 35.53 10.20
C ALA A 3 -20.40 34.36 9.41
N LEU A 4 -19.69 33.92 8.36
CA LEU A 4 -19.94 32.66 7.69
C LEU A 4 -19.49 31.51 8.60
N LEU A 5 -20.44 30.81 9.19
CA LEU A 5 -20.22 29.51 9.83
C LEU A 5 -20.07 28.45 8.73
N ALA A 6 -18.84 28.06 8.47
CA ALA A 6 -18.55 26.89 7.63
C ALA A 6 -18.94 25.62 8.41
N ALA A 7 -20.06 25.02 8.05
CA ALA A 7 -20.44 23.71 8.56
C ALA A 7 -19.45 22.66 8.04
N LEU A 8 -18.63 22.08 8.92
CA LEU A 8 -17.87 20.86 8.63
C LEU A 8 -18.89 19.73 8.40
N ALA A 9 -19.09 19.37 7.15
CA ALA A 9 -19.82 18.14 6.81
C ALA A 9 -18.99 16.95 7.30
N ILE A 10 -19.43 16.32 8.39
CA ILE A 10 -18.92 15.02 8.82
C ILE A 10 -19.31 14.05 7.71
N GLN A 11 -18.35 13.65 6.86
CA GLN A 11 -18.57 12.61 5.86
C GLN A 11 -18.85 11.31 6.62
N ALA A 12 -20.11 10.87 6.60
CA ALA A 12 -20.48 9.56 7.09
C ALA A 12 -19.57 8.51 6.41
N GLY A 13 -18.95 7.65 7.19
CA GLY A 13 -18.17 6.55 6.65
C GLY A 13 -19.07 5.64 5.77
N PRO A 14 -18.48 4.87 4.86
CA PRO A 14 -19.26 3.94 4.06
C PRO A 14 -20.09 3.02 4.97
N PRO A 15 -21.31 2.64 4.56
CA PRO A 15 -22.12 1.73 5.35
C PRO A 15 -21.34 0.43 5.60
N ALA A 16 -21.41 -0.07 6.84
CA ALA A 16 -20.74 -1.32 7.19
C ALA A 16 -21.34 -2.46 6.36
N ALA A 17 -20.48 -3.23 5.67
CA ALA A 17 -20.95 -4.41 4.95
C ALA A 17 -21.67 -5.39 5.92
N ARG A 18 -22.62 -6.17 5.42
CA ARG A 18 -23.29 -7.21 6.21
C ARG A 18 -22.33 -8.34 6.61
N PRO A 19 -22.63 -9.13 7.64
CA PRO A 19 -21.92 -10.40 7.85
C PRO A 19 -22.08 -11.34 6.66
N CYS A 20 -21.05 -12.16 6.40
CA CYS A 20 -21.17 -13.22 5.41
C CYS A 20 -22.14 -14.32 5.88
N SER A 21 -22.95 -14.85 4.98
CA SER A 21 -23.79 -16.02 5.23
C SER A 21 -22.93 -17.29 5.38
N THR A 22 -23.53 -18.35 5.90
CA THR A 22 -22.86 -19.66 6.00
C THR A 22 -22.41 -20.18 4.63
N ALA A 23 -23.23 -19.98 3.59
CA ALA A 23 -22.89 -20.40 2.23
C ALA A 23 -21.67 -19.64 1.69
N GLU A 24 -21.60 -18.30 1.90
CA GLU A 24 -20.45 -17.48 1.52
C GLU A 24 -19.21 -17.86 2.29
N MET A 25 -19.31 -18.14 3.58
CA MET A 25 -18.21 -18.61 4.41
C MET A 25 -17.66 -19.97 3.94
N ASN A 26 -18.55 -20.91 3.59
CA ASN A 26 -18.15 -22.20 3.05
C ASN A 26 -17.46 -22.04 1.68
N ALA A 27 -18.02 -21.21 0.80
CA ALA A 27 -17.41 -20.91 -0.50
C ALA A 27 -16.03 -20.25 -0.36
N LEU A 28 -15.86 -19.30 0.58
CA LEU A 28 -14.58 -18.64 0.85
C LEU A 28 -13.52 -19.64 1.32
N THR A 29 -13.89 -20.60 2.16
CA THR A 29 -12.93 -21.60 2.72
C THR A 29 -12.71 -22.81 1.82
N GLN A 30 -13.48 -22.98 0.75
CA GLN A 30 -13.26 -24.02 -0.23
C GLN A 30 -11.96 -23.75 -1.01
N ARG A 31 -11.08 -24.77 -1.08
CA ARG A 31 -9.83 -24.66 -1.87
C ARG A 31 -10.15 -24.44 -3.36
N SER A 32 -9.51 -23.44 -3.97
CA SER A 32 -9.65 -23.13 -5.39
C SER A 32 -8.45 -22.31 -5.88
N ALA A 33 -8.13 -22.41 -7.17
CA ALA A 33 -7.22 -21.50 -7.84
C ALA A 33 -7.88 -20.16 -8.20
N GLU A 34 -9.23 -20.17 -8.33
CA GLU A 34 -10.01 -19.00 -8.69
C GLU A 34 -10.20 -18.07 -7.48
N PRO A 35 -10.03 -16.74 -7.66
CA PRO A 35 -10.26 -15.78 -6.61
C PRO A 35 -11.70 -15.83 -6.06
N TYR A 36 -11.84 -15.74 -4.75
CA TYR A 36 -13.14 -15.52 -4.12
C TYR A 36 -13.41 -14.02 -4.00
N ARG A 37 -14.54 -13.56 -4.54
CA ARG A 37 -14.96 -12.17 -4.44
C ARG A 37 -15.66 -11.92 -3.11
N LEU A 38 -15.00 -11.20 -2.20
CA LEU A 38 -15.50 -10.93 -0.85
C LEU A 38 -16.23 -9.58 -0.81
N LEU A 39 -17.55 -9.62 -0.54
CA LEU A 39 -18.43 -8.43 -0.45
C LEU A 39 -19.07 -8.26 0.93
N CYS A 40 -18.70 -9.06 1.90
CA CYS A 40 -19.30 -9.15 3.23
C CYS A 40 -18.22 -9.16 4.32
N ARG A 41 -18.59 -9.17 5.57
CA ARG A 41 -17.65 -9.32 6.69
C ARG A 41 -17.53 -10.81 7.05
N ALA A 42 -16.40 -11.40 6.71
CA ALA A 42 -16.07 -12.78 7.01
C ALA A 42 -15.36 -12.87 8.38
N ALA A 43 -15.90 -13.69 9.29
CA ALA A 43 -15.28 -14.06 10.55
C ALA A 43 -14.87 -15.54 10.47
N LEU A 44 -13.58 -15.81 10.21
CA LEU A 44 -13.09 -17.16 9.94
C LEU A 44 -12.90 -18.01 11.21
N ALA A 45 -12.76 -17.38 12.37
CA ALA A 45 -12.56 -18.07 13.66
C ALA A 45 -11.42 -19.11 13.61
N GLY A 46 -10.30 -18.75 12.99
CA GLY A 46 -9.12 -19.62 12.87
C GLY A 46 -9.11 -20.55 11.66
N ARG A 47 -10.17 -20.59 10.86
CA ARG A 47 -10.21 -21.40 9.63
C ARG A 47 -9.26 -20.82 8.56
N ASP A 48 -8.61 -21.71 7.84
CA ASP A 48 -7.73 -21.33 6.72
C ASP A 48 -8.53 -21.06 5.44
N VAL A 49 -8.01 -20.14 4.61
CA VAL A 49 -8.49 -19.89 3.25
C VAL A 49 -7.34 -20.26 2.29
N ARG A 50 -7.61 -21.18 1.36
CA ARG A 50 -6.63 -21.69 0.39
C ARG A 50 -7.07 -21.35 -1.03
N ARG A 51 -7.21 -20.04 -1.25
CA ARG A 51 -7.52 -19.41 -2.54
C ARG A 51 -7.24 -17.92 -2.48
N PRO A 52 -7.02 -17.24 -3.63
CA PRO A 52 -6.94 -15.78 -3.66
C PRO A 52 -8.25 -15.13 -3.20
N VAL A 53 -8.15 -13.98 -2.53
CA VAL A 53 -9.30 -13.19 -2.12
C VAL A 53 -9.31 -11.88 -2.87
N LEU A 54 -10.42 -11.57 -3.56
CA LEU A 54 -10.63 -10.32 -4.29
C LEU A 54 -11.69 -9.47 -3.61
N ILE A 55 -11.32 -8.26 -3.19
CA ILE A 55 -12.20 -7.24 -2.60
C ILE A 55 -12.23 -6.07 -3.58
N GLU A 56 -13.26 -5.99 -4.42
CA GLU A 56 -13.24 -5.14 -5.60
C GLU A 56 -14.52 -4.34 -5.77
N GLY A 57 -14.36 -3.07 -6.16
CA GLY A 57 -15.47 -2.18 -6.48
C GLY A 57 -16.16 -1.57 -5.25
N ALA A 58 -17.04 -0.61 -5.48
CA ALA A 58 -17.73 0.12 -4.41
C ALA A 58 -18.64 -0.80 -3.56
N GLU A 59 -19.16 -1.86 -4.15
CA GLU A 59 -19.98 -2.88 -3.50
C GLU A 59 -19.23 -3.67 -2.41
N ALA A 60 -17.90 -3.69 -2.48
CA ALA A 60 -17.05 -4.29 -1.45
C ALA A 60 -16.67 -3.31 -0.33
N SER A 61 -17.25 -2.11 -0.31
CA SER A 61 -16.98 -1.15 0.76
C SER A 61 -17.44 -1.70 2.11
N GLY A 62 -16.57 -1.52 3.14
CA GLY A 62 -16.82 -2.07 4.47
C GLY A 62 -16.62 -3.58 4.60
N ALA A 63 -16.26 -4.30 3.54
CA ALA A 63 -15.92 -5.72 3.62
C ALA A 63 -14.77 -5.95 4.61
N ALA A 64 -14.83 -7.08 5.33
CA ALA A 64 -13.79 -7.41 6.29
C ALA A 64 -13.41 -8.90 6.18
N LEU A 65 -12.14 -9.16 6.36
CA LEU A 65 -11.56 -10.49 6.51
C LEU A 65 -10.92 -10.57 7.89
N ASP A 66 -11.65 -11.17 8.84
CA ASP A 66 -11.17 -11.45 10.20
C ASP A 66 -10.83 -12.93 10.29
N CYS A 67 -9.54 -13.24 10.34
CA CYS A 67 -9.08 -14.61 10.30
C CYS A 67 -9.11 -15.31 11.68
N GLY A 68 -9.15 -14.54 12.79
CA GLY A 68 -9.05 -15.13 14.13
C GLY A 68 -7.78 -15.99 14.32
N GLY A 69 -6.67 -15.63 13.66
CA GLY A 69 -5.41 -16.37 13.65
C GLY A 69 -5.24 -17.38 12.50
N GLY A 70 -6.26 -17.59 11.69
CA GLY A 70 -6.21 -18.46 10.50
C GLY A 70 -5.28 -17.94 9.41
N ARG A 71 -4.95 -18.81 8.46
CA ARG A 71 -4.03 -18.53 7.35
C ARG A 71 -4.79 -18.25 6.07
N ILE A 72 -4.28 -17.29 5.31
CA ILE A 72 -4.68 -17.06 3.92
C ILE A 72 -3.50 -17.44 3.04
N GLU A 73 -3.68 -18.46 2.22
CA GLU A 73 -2.71 -18.92 1.23
C GLU A 73 -3.25 -18.62 -0.17
N GLY A 74 -2.50 -17.82 -0.90
CA GLY A 74 -2.75 -17.58 -2.31
C GLY A 74 -2.29 -18.74 -3.18
N PRO A 75 -2.18 -18.56 -4.50
CA PRO A 75 -1.53 -19.53 -5.38
C PRO A 75 -0.08 -19.74 -4.95
N ASP A 76 0.49 -20.90 -5.28
CA ASP A 76 1.84 -21.32 -4.88
C ASP A 76 2.92 -20.28 -5.25
N GLU A 77 2.68 -19.49 -6.29
CA GLU A 77 3.45 -18.31 -6.64
C GLU A 77 2.56 -17.05 -6.64
N ALA A 78 2.36 -16.45 -5.47
CA ALA A 78 1.67 -15.16 -5.39
C ALA A 78 2.50 -14.10 -6.13
N THR A 79 1.97 -13.63 -7.25
CA THR A 79 2.60 -12.64 -8.13
C THR A 79 1.94 -11.26 -7.95
N THR A 80 2.45 -10.27 -8.67
CA THR A 80 1.80 -8.96 -8.74
C THR A 80 0.46 -9.01 -9.47
N ARG A 81 0.27 -9.97 -10.38
CA ARG A 81 -0.97 -10.13 -11.16
C ARG A 81 -2.01 -10.97 -10.43
N VAL A 82 -1.57 -11.95 -9.66
CA VAL A 82 -2.46 -12.81 -8.86
C VAL A 82 -1.98 -12.75 -7.40
N PRO A 83 -2.39 -11.73 -6.65
CA PRO A 83 -2.03 -11.60 -5.25
C PRO A 83 -2.81 -12.56 -4.35
N THR A 84 -2.29 -12.80 -3.14
CA THR A 84 -3.02 -13.55 -2.12
C THR A 84 -4.31 -12.83 -1.72
N ILE A 85 -4.22 -11.51 -1.50
CA ILE A 85 -5.38 -10.65 -1.27
C ILE A 85 -5.27 -9.42 -2.17
N ALA A 86 -6.30 -9.16 -2.95
CA ALA A 86 -6.44 -7.98 -3.78
C ALA A 86 -7.53 -7.05 -3.21
N VAL A 87 -7.21 -5.77 -3.05
CA VAL A 87 -8.19 -4.70 -2.75
C VAL A 87 -8.14 -3.72 -3.91
N TRP A 88 -9.05 -3.88 -4.87
CA TRP A 88 -8.92 -3.25 -6.17
C TRP A 88 -10.12 -2.37 -6.54
N SER A 89 -9.82 -1.32 -7.28
CA SER A 89 -10.85 -0.61 -8.03
C SER A 89 -11.16 -1.34 -9.33
N ARG A 90 -12.41 -1.24 -9.75
CA ARG A 90 -12.89 -1.79 -11.01
C ARG A 90 -13.29 -0.67 -11.95
N ARG A 91 -12.97 -0.82 -13.23
CA ARG A 91 -13.49 0.07 -14.26
C ARG A 91 -15.02 -0.03 -14.33
N ASP A 92 -15.70 1.10 -14.31
CA ASP A 92 -17.16 1.19 -14.38
C ASP A 92 -17.56 2.31 -15.35
N GLY A 93 -17.89 1.93 -16.58
CA GLY A 93 -18.12 2.87 -17.66
C GLY A 93 -16.93 3.82 -17.87
N ALA A 94 -17.18 5.13 -17.79
CA ALA A 94 -16.15 6.15 -17.89
C ALA A 94 -15.41 6.41 -16.56
N GLY A 95 -15.86 5.81 -15.44
CA GLY A 95 -15.35 6.04 -14.09
C GLY A 95 -14.68 4.81 -13.47
N TRP A 96 -14.50 4.92 -12.15
CA TRP A 96 -13.93 3.89 -11.31
C TRP A 96 -14.83 3.59 -10.12
N SER A 97 -15.22 2.34 -9.95
CA SER A 97 -15.85 1.81 -8.76
C SER A 97 -14.75 1.34 -7.80
N ARG A 98 -14.65 1.94 -6.62
CA ARG A 98 -13.57 1.69 -5.65
C ARG A 98 -14.11 1.24 -4.30
N PRO A 99 -13.47 0.27 -3.62
CA PRO A 99 -13.85 -0.07 -2.27
C PRO A 99 -13.28 0.95 -1.27
N SER A 100 -13.99 1.10 -0.16
CA SER A 100 -13.59 1.99 0.94
C SER A 100 -13.88 1.31 2.29
N GLY A 101 -13.04 1.57 3.30
CA GLY A 101 -13.25 1.02 4.64
C GLY A 101 -13.04 -0.49 4.78
N VAL A 102 -12.30 -1.11 3.87
CA VAL A 102 -11.97 -2.55 3.92
C VAL A 102 -11.05 -2.85 5.11
N THR A 103 -11.26 -3.98 5.77
CA THR A 103 -10.42 -4.43 6.89
C THR A 103 -9.90 -5.85 6.67
N VAL A 104 -8.60 -6.05 6.86
CA VAL A 104 -7.96 -7.38 6.95
C VAL A 104 -7.29 -7.44 8.32
N ARG A 105 -7.69 -8.39 9.16
CA ARG A 105 -7.15 -8.46 10.52
C ARG A 105 -6.99 -9.87 11.05
N ASP A 106 -6.06 -10.00 12.01
CA ASP A 106 -5.80 -11.25 12.74
C ASP A 106 -5.50 -12.43 11.83
N CYS A 107 -4.83 -12.16 10.68
CA CYS A 107 -4.53 -13.13 9.63
C CYS A 107 -3.03 -13.48 9.58
N ARG A 108 -2.73 -14.71 9.13
CA ARG A 108 -1.41 -15.08 8.62
C ARG A 108 -1.49 -15.13 7.10
N VAL A 109 -0.83 -14.21 6.41
CA VAL A 109 -0.89 -14.08 4.95
C VAL A 109 0.40 -14.62 4.34
N THR A 110 0.33 -15.73 3.62
CA THR A 110 1.43 -16.26 2.83
C THR A 110 1.38 -15.62 1.44
N GLY A 111 2.43 -14.91 1.06
CA GLY A 111 2.49 -14.15 -0.19
C GLY A 111 2.30 -12.65 0.00
N ASN A 112 1.26 -12.05 -0.58
CA ASN A 112 1.14 -10.59 -0.62
C ASN A 112 -0.29 -10.05 -0.56
N ILE A 113 -0.40 -8.78 -0.15
CA ILE A 113 -1.61 -7.95 -0.28
C ILE A 113 -1.31 -6.82 -1.27
N ARG A 114 -2.20 -6.62 -2.25
CA ARG A 114 -2.13 -5.56 -3.24
C ARG A 114 -3.36 -4.66 -3.13
N ILE A 115 -3.14 -3.36 -2.87
CA ILE A 115 -4.19 -2.35 -2.85
C ILE A 115 -3.95 -1.48 -4.08
N TRP A 116 -4.88 -1.46 -5.05
CA TRP A 116 -4.62 -0.82 -6.33
C TRP A 116 -5.86 -0.13 -6.92
N GLY A 117 -5.63 1.08 -7.43
CA GLY A 117 -6.63 1.90 -8.14
C GLY A 117 -6.60 1.72 -9.66
N MET A 118 -6.33 2.79 -10.39
CA MET A 118 -6.12 2.73 -11.84
C MET A 118 -4.98 1.76 -12.15
N GLY A 119 -5.16 0.91 -13.16
CA GLY A 119 -4.20 -0.12 -13.52
C GLY A 119 -4.40 -1.46 -12.81
N ALA A 120 -5.34 -1.56 -11.84
CA ALA A 120 -5.72 -2.82 -11.24
C ALA A 120 -6.19 -3.82 -12.32
N GLY A 121 -5.92 -5.11 -12.09
CA GLY A 121 -6.29 -6.16 -13.05
C GLY A 121 -5.48 -6.13 -14.36
N GLY A 122 -4.37 -5.36 -14.43
CA GLY A 122 -3.46 -5.31 -15.60
C GLY A 122 -3.76 -4.19 -16.61
N SER A 123 -4.70 -3.30 -16.33
CA SER A 123 -5.01 -2.15 -17.22
C SER A 123 -4.15 -0.93 -16.88
N MET A 124 -2.84 -1.00 -17.17
CA MET A 124 -1.94 0.16 -16.99
C MET A 124 -2.27 1.33 -17.95
N ARG A 125 -3.04 1.08 -19.00
CA ARG A 125 -3.41 2.10 -20.00
C ARG A 125 -4.09 3.32 -19.39
N ASP A 126 -5.02 3.10 -18.45
CA ASP A 126 -5.78 4.19 -17.84
C ASP A 126 -4.90 5.03 -16.91
N LEU A 127 -4.00 4.38 -16.16
CA LEU A 127 -3.03 5.06 -15.31
C LEU A 127 -2.08 5.92 -16.17
N LEU A 128 -1.55 5.35 -17.24
CA LEU A 128 -0.67 6.04 -18.18
C LEU A 128 -1.38 7.24 -18.82
N ALA A 129 -2.59 7.06 -19.35
CA ALA A 129 -3.35 8.14 -19.96
C ALA A 129 -3.65 9.27 -18.98
N SER A 130 -4.08 8.93 -17.75
CA SER A 130 -4.33 9.90 -16.70
C SER A 130 -3.05 10.65 -16.29
N SER A 131 -1.90 9.97 -16.20
CA SER A 131 -0.64 10.58 -15.80
C SER A 131 -0.15 11.66 -16.75
N ARG A 132 -0.59 11.64 -17.99
CA ARG A 132 -0.26 12.63 -19.02
C ARG A 132 -1.19 13.86 -19.01
N THR A 133 -2.00 14.02 -17.97
CA THR A 133 -2.92 15.16 -17.83
C THR A 133 -2.66 15.92 -16.53
N PRO A 134 -2.82 17.25 -16.50
CA PRO A 134 -2.82 18.02 -15.28
C PRO A 134 -3.87 17.48 -14.29
N GLY A 135 -3.56 17.44 -12.98
CA GLY A 135 -4.49 16.96 -11.96
C GLY A 135 -4.53 15.44 -11.79
N HIS A 136 -3.60 14.72 -12.40
CA HIS A 136 -3.47 13.26 -12.27
C HIS A 136 -3.55 12.76 -10.82
N THR A 137 -2.81 13.36 -9.89
CA THR A 137 -2.85 12.98 -8.46
C THR A 137 -4.27 12.90 -7.92
N ARG A 138 -5.08 13.94 -8.19
CA ARG A 138 -6.49 13.96 -7.74
C ARG A 138 -7.31 12.86 -8.42
N ALA A 139 -7.14 12.66 -9.72
CA ALA A 139 -7.84 11.63 -10.47
C ALA A 139 -7.47 10.22 -9.97
N ALA A 140 -6.18 9.95 -9.76
CA ALA A 140 -5.70 8.68 -9.22
C ALA A 140 -6.26 8.41 -7.82
N GLN A 141 -6.24 9.42 -6.93
CA GLN A 141 -6.80 9.30 -5.58
C GLN A 141 -8.33 9.12 -5.57
N ALA A 142 -9.03 9.73 -6.50
CA ALA A 142 -10.48 9.53 -6.64
C ALA A 142 -10.82 8.13 -7.13
N ALA A 143 -9.96 7.52 -7.95
CA ALA A 143 -10.16 6.19 -8.52
C ALA A 143 -9.70 5.05 -7.61
N ALA A 144 -8.83 5.29 -6.64
CA ALA A 144 -8.19 4.24 -5.86
C ALA A 144 -8.93 3.92 -4.56
N PRO A 145 -8.75 2.70 -4.01
CA PRO A 145 -9.27 2.33 -2.70
C PRO A 145 -8.82 3.31 -1.61
N THR A 146 -9.65 3.47 -0.60
CA THR A 146 -9.36 4.38 0.53
C THR A 146 -9.75 3.76 1.86
N GLN A 147 -9.09 4.20 2.96
CA GLN A 147 -9.39 3.73 4.31
C GLN A 147 -9.27 2.20 4.48
N VAL A 148 -8.30 1.59 3.82
CA VAL A 148 -8.00 0.17 4.00
C VAL A 148 -7.23 -0.02 5.30
N ARG A 149 -7.69 -0.94 6.16
CA ARG A 149 -7.08 -1.27 7.45
C ARG A 149 -6.46 -2.66 7.42
N ILE A 150 -5.22 -2.75 7.84
CA ILE A 150 -4.47 -3.99 8.00
C ILE A 150 -4.00 -4.04 9.46
N GLU A 151 -4.60 -4.91 10.26
CA GLU A 151 -4.44 -4.91 11.71
C GLU A 151 -4.00 -6.29 12.20
N ARG A 152 -2.88 -6.35 12.93
CA ARG A 152 -2.35 -7.60 13.51
C ARG A 152 -2.22 -8.75 12.49
N VAL A 153 -1.75 -8.39 11.29
CA VAL A 153 -1.49 -9.35 10.21
C VAL A 153 -0.04 -9.80 10.28
N ARG A 154 0.18 -11.11 10.21
CA ARG A 154 1.50 -11.69 10.02
C ARG A 154 1.70 -12.02 8.55
N PHE A 155 2.58 -11.26 7.89
CA PHE A 155 3.01 -11.51 6.53
C PHE A 155 4.15 -12.53 6.50
N GLU A 156 4.00 -13.58 5.71
CA GLU A 156 5.03 -14.56 5.34
C GLU A 156 5.37 -14.33 3.86
N ALA A 157 6.34 -13.45 3.61
CA ALA A 157 6.72 -13.05 2.25
C ALA A 157 7.47 -14.18 1.53
N THR A 158 7.10 -14.44 0.28
CA THR A 158 7.58 -15.54 -0.55
C THR A 158 8.35 -15.06 -1.79
N GLY A 159 9.00 -13.89 -1.73
CA GLY A 159 9.82 -13.34 -2.82
C GLY A 159 9.29 -12.03 -3.38
N THR A 160 7.99 -11.77 -3.35
CA THR A 160 7.40 -10.49 -3.78
C THR A 160 7.26 -9.51 -2.60
N ILE A 161 6.92 -8.24 -2.90
CA ILE A 161 6.60 -7.23 -1.88
C ILE A 161 5.35 -7.68 -1.13
N PRO A 162 5.41 -7.94 0.20
CA PRO A 162 4.25 -8.45 0.93
C PRO A 162 3.10 -7.44 1.05
N LEU A 163 3.37 -6.14 1.08
CA LEU A 163 2.33 -5.12 1.04
C LEU A 163 2.65 -4.02 0.03
N TYR A 164 1.82 -3.92 -0.99
CA TYR A 164 1.90 -2.88 -1.99
C TYR A 164 0.68 -1.96 -1.92
N VAL A 165 0.93 -0.68 -1.70
CA VAL A 165 -0.06 0.40 -1.69
C VAL A 165 0.13 1.18 -2.98
N GLY A 166 -0.71 0.90 -3.95
CA GLY A 166 -0.56 1.34 -5.32
C GLY A 166 -0.93 2.80 -5.57
N PRO A 167 -0.81 3.24 -6.84
CA PRO A 167 -1.04 4.63 -7.21
C PRO A 167 -2.39 5.17 -6.76
N GLY A 168 -2.36 6.33 -6.11
CA GLY A 168 -3.56 7.04 -5.68
C GLY A 168 -4.27 6.47 -4.45
N VAL A 169 -3.85 5.35 -3.88
CA VAL A 169 -4.45 4.78 -2.66
C VAL A 169 -4.26 5.71 -1.47
N THR A 170 -5.34 5.97 -0.72
CA THR A 170 -5.28 6.93 0.40
C THR A 170 -5.71 6.34 1.72
N ARG A 171 -5.15 6.86 2.82
CA ARG A 171 -5.54 6.52 4.21
C ARG A 171 -5.47 5.02 4.52
N THR A 172 -4.44 4.35 4.03
CA THR A 172 -4.16 2.97 4.43
C THR A 172 -3.59 2.95 5.85
N THR A 173 -4.13 2.12 6.72
CA THR A 173 -3.63 1.94 8.08
C THR A 173 -3.02 0.55 8.23
N VAL A 174 -1.78 0.45 8.75
CA VAL A 174 -1.09 -0.81 9.03
C VAL A 174 -0.63 -0.78 10.47
N THR A 175 -1.27 -1.59 11.33
CA THR A 175 -0.98 -1.53 12.77
C THR A 175 -0.75 -2.91 13.39
N GLY A 176 0.20 -2.99 14.33
CA GLY A 176 0.47 -4.19 15.12
C GLY A 176 0.82 -5.43 14.29
N SER A 177 1.26 -5.23 13.05
CA SER A 177 1.52 -6.31 12.10
C SER A 177 2.99 -6.72 12.09
N THR A 178 3.27 -7.94 11.64
CA THR A 178 4.63 -8.48 11.54
C THR A 178 4.93 -8.85 10.10
N PHE A 179 6.07 -8.40 9.60
CA PHE A 179 6.59 -8.75 8.28
C PHE A 179 7.75 -9.72 8.44
N ALA A 180 7.62 -10.92 7.90
CA ALA A 180 8.61 -12.00 7.96
C ALA A 180 8.87 -12.61 6.57
N GLY A 181 9.83 -13.53 6.48
CA GLY A 181 10.19 -14.17 5.23
C GLY A 181 11.17 -13.36 4.38
N ARG A 182 11.00 -13.38 3.07
CA ARG A 182 11.90 -12.71 2.14
C ARG A 182 11.14 -11.97 1.03
N SER A 183 11.58 -10.75 0.72
CA SER A 183 11.19 -9.99 -0.46
C SER A 183 12.42 -9.67 -1.31
N THR A 184 12.32 -9.78 -2.62
CA THR A 184 13.38 -9.35 -3.55
C THR A 184 13.44 -7.81 -3.68
N SER A 185 12.43 -7.12 -3.20
CA SER A 185 12.33 -5.66 -3.18
C SER A 185 12.15 -5.15 -1.74
N THR A 186 11.05 -4.52 -1.41
CA THR A 186 10.74 -3.91 -0.11
C THR A 186 9.75 -4.74 0.70
N ALA A 187 9.53 -4.42 1.97
CA ALA A 187 8.43 -4.99 2.77
C ALA A 187 7.11 -4.25 2.53
N ILE A 188 7.15 -2.92 2.50
CA ILE A 188 6.03 -2.06 2.13
C ILE A 188 6.48 -1.14 1.01
N TYR A 189 5.64 -1.00 -0.01
CA TYR A 189 5.81 -0.01 -1.07
C TYR A 189 4.60 0.93 -1.07
N LEU A 190 4.85 2.21 -0.81
CA LEU A 190 3.88 3.30 -0.97
C LEU A 190 4.17 3.96 -2.31
N ASP A 191 3.35 3.67 -3.29
CA ASP A 191 3.58 4.12 -4.68
C ASP A 191 3.05 5.54 -4.91
N ALA A 192 3.42 6.11 -6.04
CA ALA A 192 3.13 7.47 -6.42
C ALA A 192 1.64 7.80 -6.33
N GLU A 193 1.36 9.07 -6.09
CA GLU A 193 0.01 9.59 -5.92
C GLU A 193 -0.74 9.03 -4.68
N SER A 194 -0.19 8.01 -3.98
CA SER A 194 -0.77 7.55 -2.72
C SER A 194 -0.51 8.55 -1.60
N ALA A 195 -1.35 8.58 -0.58
CA ALA A 195 -1.21 9.55 0.50
C ALA A 195 -1.88 9.14 1.81
N GLY A 196 -1.37 9.71 2.91
CA GLY A 196 -2.01 9.63 4.21
C GLY A 196 -2.01 8.23 4.82
N ALA A 197 -1.03 7.39 4.48
CA ALA A 197 -0.87 6.10 5.12
C ALA A 197 -0.39 6.25 6.57
N GLU A 198 -0.92 5.43 7.47
CA GLU A 198 -0.44 5.29 8.85
C GLU A 198 0.16 3.90 9.06
N ILE A 199 1.46 3.83 9.28
CA ILE A 199 2.21 2.59 9.55
C ILE A 199 2.75 2.67 10.96
N ARG A 200 2.10 1.97 11.90
CA ARG A 200 2.38 2.15 13.34
C ARG A 200 2.50 0.82 14.09
N GLY A 201 3.52 0.76 14.97
CA GLY A 201 3.65 -0.34 15.95
C GLY A 201 3.89 -1.70 15.29
N ASN A 202 4.49 -1.73 14.10
CA ASN A 202 4.74 -2.95 13.35
C ASN A 202 6.17 -3.47 13.61
N VAL A 203 6.37 -4.76 13.35
CA VAL A 203 7.67 -5.43 13.45
C VAL A 203 8.11 -5.91 12.06
N PHE A 204 9.26 -5.43 11.61
CA PHE A 204 9.87 -5.81 10.35
C PHE A 204 11.06 -6.73 10.60
N ALA A 205 10.82 -8.04 10.58
CA ALA A 205 11.82 -9.10 10.71
C ALA A 205 12.10 -9.79 9.36
N ILE A 206 11.73 -9.12 8.28
CA ILE A 206 11.83 -9.61 6.90
C ILE A 206 13.20 -9.29 6.30
N ARG A 207 13.71 -10.17 5.44
CA ARG A 207 14.86 -9.88 4.57
C ARG A 207 14.37 -9.27 3.27
N THR A 208 14.87 -8.08 2.95
CA THR A 208 14.51 -7.34 1.73
C THR A 208 15.72 -7.21 0.80
N GLY A 209 15.48 -7.13 -0.51
CA GLY A 209 16.53 -6.84 -1.50
C GLY A 209 16.87 -5.35 -1.57
N ARG A 210 15.99 -4.49 -1.05
CA ARG A 210 16.10 -3.03 -1.01
C ARG A 210 15.77 -2.54 0.41
N GLU A 211 15.49 -1.25 0.56
CA GLU A 211 14.95 -0.66 1.80
C GLU A 211 13.69 -1.41 2.29
N GLN A 212 13.42 -1.39 3.58
CA GLN A 212 12.25 -2.09 4.09
C GLN A 212 10.94 -1.35 3.78
N ILE A 213 10.92 -0.02 3.83
CA ILE A 213 9.78 0.77 3.36
C ILE A 213 10.24 1.74 2.26
N ALA A 214 9.61 1.65 1.11
CA ALA A 214 9.72 2.62 0.03
C ALA A 214 8.57 3.62 0.12
N VAL A 215 8.90 4.92 0.11
CA VAL A 215 7.93 6.02 -0.02
C VAL A 215 8.23 6.69 -1.36
N ASP A 216 7.64 6.14 -2.42
CA ASP A 216 7.89 6.54 -3.79
C ASP A 216 6.81 7.51 -4.28
N GLY A 217 7.10 8.81 -4.27
CA GLY A 217 6.12 9.82 -4.66
C GLY A 217 4.84 9.81 -3.82
N SER A 218 4.90 9.27 -2.62
CA SER A 218 3.78 9.17 -1.69
C SER A 218 3.90 10.23 -0.59
N GLY A 219 2.82 10.91 -0.25
CA GLY A 219 2.85 12.08 0.65
C GLY A 219 1.98 11.98 1.88
N ALA A 220 2.27 12.85 2.86
CA ALA A 220 1.49 13.01 4.09
C ALA A 220 1.33 11.72 4.91
N ASN A 221 2.29 10.79 4.83
CA ASN A 221 2.26 9.53 5.55
C ASN A 221 2.82 9.68 6.98
N ARG A 222 2.41 8.79 7.88
CA ARG A 222 2.90 8.67 9.24
C ARG A 222 3.50 7.27 9.45
N ILE A 223 4.81 7.19 9.67
CA ILE A 223 5.54 5.95 9.92
C ILE A 223 6.14 6.06 11.32
N VAL A 224 5.48 5.47 12.31
CA VAL A 224 5.69 5.80 13.73
C VAL A 224 5.76 4.54 14.59
N ASP A 225 6.65 4.51 15.58
CA ASP A 225 6.75 3.44 16.60
C ASP A 225 6.96 2.04 16.01
N ASN A 226 7.61 1.91 14.84
CA ASN A 226 7.89 0.60 14.26
C ASN A 226 9.27 0.08 14.67
N ARG A 227 9.45 -1.24 14.62
CA ARG A 227 10.72 -1.92 14.90
C ARG A 227 11.22 -2.61 13.64
N PHE A 228 12.45 -2.29 13.25
CA PHE A 228 13.09 -2.79 12.03
C PHE A 228 14.33 -3.61 12.36
N ALA A 229 14.38 -4.87 11.95
CA ALA A 229 15.61 -5.65 11.88
C ALA A 229 16.23 -5.46 10.50
N LEU A 230 17.32 -4.68 10.42
CA LEU A 230 18.00 -4.38 9.15
C LEU A 230 19.02 -5.48 8.85
N HIS A 231 18.93 -6.07 7.66
CA HIS A 231 19.81 -7.14 7.18
C HIS A 231 20.80 -6.63 6.10
N GLY A 232 21.41 -5.44 6.32
CA GLY A 232 22.34 -4.82 5.39
C GLY A 232 21.70 -3.90 4.36
N GLN A 233 20.37 -3.90 4.23
CA GLN A 233 19.61 -2.97 3.41
C GLN A 233 19.11 -1.80 4.26
N GLY A 234 18.61 -0.74 3.62
CA GLY A 234 18.11 0.44 4.33
C GLY A 234 16.76 0.23 5.03
N GLY A 235 16.39 1.17 5.89
CA GLY A 235 15.11 1.17 6.60
C GLY A 235 13.99 1.81 5.75
N ILE A 236 13.85 3.14 5.82
CA ILE A 236 12.76 3.88 5.16
C ILE A 236 13.37 4.89 4.19
N PHE A 237 13.10 4.75 2.90
CA PHE A 237 13.63 5.66 1.88
C PHE A 237 12.52 6.43 1.18
N LEU A 238 12.70 7.74 1.08
CA LEU A 238 11.79 8.66 0.42
C LEU A 238 12.44 9.13 -0.89
N TYR A 239 11.75 8.91 -1.98
CA TYR A 239 12.18 9.29 -3.31
C TYR A 239 10.98 9.39 -4.27
N ARG A 240 11.20 9.95 -5.44
CA ARG A 240 10.27 9.87 -6.56
C ARG A 240 10.96 9.11 -7.69
N ASN A 241 10.42 7.98 -8.11
CA ASN A 241 10.85 7.35 -9.34
C ASN A 241 10.50 8.25 -10.54
N CYS A 242 11.28 8.17 -11.59
CA CYS A 242 10.85 8.65 -12.89
C CYS A 242 9.82 7.69 -13.49
N GLY A 243 9.20 8.09 -14.57
CA GLY A 243 8.09 7.39 -15.19
C GLY A 243 8.41 6.04 -15.79
N GLU A 244 8.54 5.03 -14.95
CA GLU A 244 8.57 3.64 -15.40
C GLU A 244 7.34 3.37 -16.29
N ASP A 245 7.51 2.69 -17.40
CA ASP A 245 6.47 2.40 -18.40
C ASP A 245 5.78 3.68 -18.94
N GLY A 246 6.47 4.83 -18.89
CA GLY A 246 5.98 6.12 -19.35
C GLY A 246 4.92 6.77 -18.45
N VAL A 247 4.68 6.24 -17.24
CA VAL A 247 3.74 6.83 -16.27
C VAL A 247 4.41 7.99 -15.54
N ILE A 248 3.92 9.21 -15.78
CA ILE A 248 4.44 10.42 -15.13
C ILE A 248 4.05 10.44 -13.66
N ARG A 249 5.03 10.66 -12.77
CA ARG A 249 4.85 10.75 -11.33
C ARG A 249 4.68 12.22 -10.93
N HIS A 250 3.47 12.64 -10.57
CA HIS A 250 3.18 14.04 -10.25
C HIS A 250 3.54 14.40 -8.83
N GLN A 251 3.22 13.51 -7.89
CA GLN A 251 3.42 13.77 -6.47
C GLN A 251 4.86 13.47 -6.06
N THR A 252 5.36 14.28 -5.12
CA THR A 252 6.66 14.08 -4.48
C THR A 252 6.49 13.47 -3.08
N PRO A 253 7.49 12.78 -2.53
CA PRO A 253 7.41 12.16 -1.19
C PRO A 253 7.54 13.23 -0.10
N SER A 254 6.53 14.08 0.03
CA SER A 254 6.54 15.28 0.86
C SER A 254 5.58 15.19 2.04
N TYR A 255 5.86 15.97 3.09
CA TYR A 255 5.03 16.11 4.30
C TYR A 255 4.85 14.81 5.08
N ASN A 256 5.79 13.87 4.98
CA ASN A 256 5.77 12.63 5.74
C ASN A 256 6.32 12.83 7.15
N GLN A 257 5.79 12.11 8.11
CA GLN A 257 6.27 12.05 9.50
C GLN A 257 6.86 10.66 9.75
N ILE A 258 8.15 10.61 10.05
CA ILE A 258 8.88 9.37 10.31
C ILE A 258 9.52 9.51 11.68
N THR A 259 8.82 9.04 12.71
CA THR A 259 9.19 9.33 14.10
C THR A 259 9.19 8.09 14.98
N ASP A 260 10.08 8.11 15.96
CA ASP A 260 10.10 7.15 17.07
C ASP A 260 10.28 5.68 16.66
N ASN A 261 10.79 5.43 15.45
CA ASN A 261 11.09 4.09 14.98
C ASN A 261 12.40 3.57 15.57
N VAL A 262 12.50 2.27 15.79
CA VAL A 262 13.70 1.60 16.28
C VAL A 262 14.26 0.71 15.19
N PHE A 263 15.55 0.91 14.86
CA PHE A 263 16.28 0.14 13.88
C PHE A 263 17.36 -0.69 14.58
N SER A 264 17.36 -2.00 14.38
CA SER A 264 18.40 -2.92 14.87
C SER A 264 19.06 -3.65 13.70
N GLY A 265 20.29 -4.12 13.87
CA GLY A 265 20.98 -4.94 12.85
C GLY A 265 22.44 -4.60 12.67
N ALA A 266 23.11 -5.25 11.71
CA ALA A 266 24.55 -5.33 11.56
C ALA A 266 25.31 -4.01 11.75
N ALA A 267 25.88 -3.84 12.92
CA ALA A 267 26.50 -2.60 13.39
C ALA A 267 27.73 -2.15 12.59
N TRP A 268 28.36 -3.05 11.84
CA TRP A 268 29.62 -2.77 11.14
C TRP A 268 29.46 -1.97 9.84
N LEU A 269 28.27 -2.00 9.20
CA LEU A 269 28.01 -1.31 7.94
C LEU A 269 27.23 0.02 8.08
N ARG A 270 26.80 0.41 9.27
CA ARG A 270 25.91 1.56 9.52
C ARG A 270 24.81 1.67 8.46
N PRO A 271 23.85 0.76 8.45
CA PRO A 271 22.78 0.78 7.46
C PRO A 271 22.04 2.11 7.54
N ARG A 272 21.68 2.68 6.38
CA ARG A 272 20.92 3.93 6.33
C ARG A 272 19.51 3.66 6.86
N THR A 273 19.15 4.27 7.97
CA THR A 273 17.87 4.04 8.65
C THR A 273 16.71 4.77 7.97
N VAL A 274 16.85 6.08 7.79
CA VAL A 274 15.91 6.93 7.07
C VAL A 274 16.70 7.78 6.09
N VAL A 275 16.26 7.82 4.84
CA VAL A 275 16.87 8.64 3.79
C VAL A 275 15.78 9.42 3.07
N VAL A 276 15.89 10.75 3.12
CA VAL A 276 15.04 11.68 2.36
C VAL A 276 15.83 12.10 1.13
N GLY A 277 15.20 12.10 -0.05
CA GLY A 277 15.88 12.39 -1.30
C GLY A 277 16.81 11.24 -1.71
N ALA A 278 16.37 10.00 -1.59
CA ALA A 278 17.23 8.83 -1.75
C ALA A 278 17.74 8.62 -3.19
N ARG A 279 17.11 9.24 -4.17
CA ARG A 279 17.46 9.08 -5.59
C ARG A 279 17.94 10.36 -6.27
N GLU A 280 17.32 11.51 -6.05
CA GLU A 280 17.73 12.84 -6.55
C GLU A 280 18.30 12.81 -7.98
N GLY A 281 17.50 12.39 -8.95
CA GLY A 281 17.90 12.32 -10.35
C GLY A 281 18.88 11.18 -10.73
N ARG A 282 19.27 10.31 -9.78
CA ARG A 282 20.23 9.21 -10.02
C ARG A 282 19.57 7.96 -10.63
N ARG A 283 18.64 8.16 -11.53
CA ARG A 283 17.89 7.09 -12.18
C ARG A 283 18.36 6.91 -13.61
N ARG A 284 18.61 5.67 -14.01
CA ARG A 284 19.14 5.36 -15.35
C ARG A 284 18.05 5.02 -16.38
N TYR A 285 16.83 4.77 -15.91
CA TYR A 285 15.68 4.37 -16.72
C TYR A 285 14.65 5.50 -16.89
N CYS A 286 15.04 6.74 -16.62
CA CYS A 286 14.22 7.92 -16.85
C CYS A 286 14.25 8.33 -18.31
N GLY A 287 13.15 8.79 -18.84
CA GLY A 287 13.02 9.26 -20.22
C GLY A 287 11.78 8.75 -20.94
N ASP A 288 11.23 7.63 -20.48
CA ASP A 288 10.00 7.06 -21.06
C ASP A 288 8.78 7.96 -20.85
N ASP A 289 8.81 8.82 -19.82
CA ASP A 289 7.80 9.81 -19.50
C ASP A 289 8.11 11.22 -20.02
N ALA A 290 9.13 11.39 -20.84
CA ALA A 290 9.59 12.70 -21.31
C ALA A 290 8.55 13.43 -22.19
N GLY A 291 8.68 14.77 -22.24
CA GLY A 291 7.88 15.63 -23.15
C GLY A 291 6.67 16.33 -22.52
N TRP A 292 6.50 16.25 -21.20
CA TRP A 292 5.39 16.88 -20.46
C TRP A 292 5.91 17.94 -19.49
N PRO A 293 5.20 19.07 -19.28
CA PRO A 293 5.69 20.18 -18.45
C PRO A 293 5.44 20.00 -16.96
N PHE A 294 5.29 18.77 -16.45
CA PHE A 294 4.97 18.50 -15.05
C PHE A 294 5.51 17.15 -14.56
N GLY A 295 5.52 17.00 -13.26
CA GLY A 295 5.89 15.77 -12.57
C GLY A 295 7.30 15.30 -12.89
N SER A 296 7.52 14.00 -12.94
CA SER A 296 8.81 13.38 -13.26
C SER A 296 9.26 13.61 -14.68
N SER A 297 8.37 14.04 -15.58
CA SER A 297 8.70 14.44 -16.94
C SER A 297 9.39 15.80 -17.01
N ALA A 298 9.06 16.71 -16.09
CA ALA A 298 9.63 18.04 -16.05
C ALA A 298 10.99 18.09 -15.34
N ASP A 299 11.17 17.24 -14.33
CA ASP A 299 12.41 17.13 -13.55
C ASP A 299 12.60 15.74 -12.94
N ASP A 300 13.84 15.33 -12.76
CA ASP A 300 14.20 14.05 -12.13
C ASP A 300 14.38 14.14 -10.61
N GLY A 301 14.15 15.30 -10.01
CA GLY A 301 14.33 15.49 -8.57
C GLY A 301 13.31 14.71 -7.75
N ASP A 302 13.70 14.32 -6.55
CA ASP A 302 12.75 13.69 -5.63
C ASP A 302 11.74 14.70 -5.09
N GLY A 303 12.10 15.98 -5.03
CA GLY A 303 11.25 17.07 -4.56
C GLY A 303 10.73 16.89 -3.13
N ALA A 304 11.42 16.10 -2.33
CA ALA A 304 11.04 15.69 -0.99
C ALA A 304 11.12 16.85 0.00
N ARG A 305 10.00 17.51 0.30
CA ARG A 305 9.94 18.69 1.19
C ARG A 305 8.97 18.50 2.35
N GLY A 306 9.17 19.29 3.40
CA GLY A 306 8.27 19.30 4.56
C GLY A 306 8.20 17.97 5.33
N ASN A 307 9.17 17.07 5.12
CA ASN A 307 9.25 15.81 5.86
C ASN A 307 9.83 16.03 7.25
N ARG A 308 9.22 15.41 8.27
CA ARG A 308 9.70 15.40 9.64
C ARG A 308 10.30 14.05 9.99
N VAL A 309 11.59 14.04 10.31
CA VAL A 309 12.30 12.83 10.76
C VAL A 309 12.88 13.12 12.15
N SER A 310 12.34 12.48 13.19
CA SER A 310 12.75 12.73 14.57
C SER A 310 12.50 11.54 15.48
N GLY A 311 13.21 11.45 16.61
CA GLY A 311 12.99 10.39 17.62
C GLY A 311 13.40 8.98 17.20
N ASN A 312 13.86 8.78 15.96
CA ASN A 312 14.29 7.47 15.48
C ASN A 312 15.60 7.04 16.13
N ARG A 313 15.71 5.79 16.52
CA ARG A 313 16.85 5.25 17.26
C ARG A 313 17.43 4.02 16.58
N THR A 314 18.74 3.89 16.63
CA THR A 314 19.46 2.67 16.22
C THR A 314 19.91 1.93 17.47
N THR A 315 19.61 0.64 17.56
CA THR A 315 20.10 -0.26 18.61
C THR A 315 21.08 -1.27 18.00
N ARG A 316 22.01 -1.74 18.83
CA ARG A 316 22.95 -2.81 18.46
C ARG A 316 22.28 -4.16 18.43
#